data_6447ebaceb22fb6b6fb0685845ff95b3
#
_entry.id   6447ebaceb22fb6b6fb0685845ff95b3
#
_cell.length_a   1.000
_cell.length_b   1.000
_cell.length_c   1.000
_cell.angle_alpha   90.00
_cell.angle_beta   90.00
_cell.angle_gamma   90.00
#
_symmetry.space_group_name_H-M   'P 1'
#
loop_
_entity.id
_entity.type
_entity.pdbx_description
1 polymer ?
#
loop_
_entity_poly.entity_id
_entity_poly.type
_entity_poly.pdbx_seq_one_letter_code
_entity_poly.pdbx_strand_id
1 'polypeptide(L)'
;MSGKVTSTEQETVDFATVYLKGTAFGGTTDGEGRFRIKAPAGRYTLVVSAVGYKTIERPVTLERSSHEVVDLTITPDVQQLDEVTVVSTGISRVKRSAFNAVAVDTKELQNTTKNLSEALAKVPGMKLRESGGVGSDMQVMMDGFSGKHVKVFIDGIPQEGTGSSFGLNNIPVGFAERIEIYKGVVPVGFGTDAIGGVINIVTGKQRRRWFIDASYSYGSFNTHKSNVHFGQSFKNGFTYEVNAFQNYSDNDYYVDAPVLNFETGSFNEKELVRVKRFNDTYHNEAVVAKA
;
A
#
# COMPACT_ATOMS: atom_id res chain seq x y z
N MET A 1 -7.08 -52.27 0.93
CA MET A 1 -7.14 -51.37 -0.20
C MET A 1 -5.76 -50.81 -0.48
N SER A 2 -5.37 -50.67 -1.74
CA SER A 2 -4.15 -49.99 -2.20
C SER A 2 -4.46 -49.23 -3.49
N GLY A 3 -3.55 -48.42 -3.93
CA GLY A 3 -3.72 -47.68 -5.17
C GLY A 3 -2.54 -46.74 -5.43
N LYS A 4 -2.65 -45.98 -6.52
CA LYS A 4 -1.68 -44.98 -6.92
C LYS A 4 -2.36 -43.62 -7.08
N VAL A 5 -1.68 -42.57 -6.66
CA VAL A 5 -2.10 -41.18 -6.85
C VAL A 5 -1.23 -40.55 -7.95
N THR A 6 -1.86 -40.02 -9.00
CA THR A 6 -1.20 -39.34 -10.09
C THR A 6 -1.84 -37.99 -10.31
N SER A 7 -1.11 -37.05 -10.90
CA SER A 7 -1.66 -35.76 -11.36
C SER A 7 -2.34 -35.90 -12.72
N THR A 8 -3.13 -34.91 -13.12
CA THR A 8 -3.66 -34.83 -14.49
C THR A 8 -2.57 -34.72 -15.56
N GLU A 9 -1.34 -34.37 -15.21
CA GLU A 9 -0.16 -34.33 -16.06
C GLU A 9 0.61 -35.66 -16.08
N GLN A 10 0.01 -36.74 -15.51
CA GLN A 10 0.56 -38.09 -15.38
C GLN A 10 1.81 -38.18 -14.48
N GLU A 11 2.11 -37.17 -13.69
CA GLU A 11 3.17 -37.21 -12.70
C GLU A 11 2.73 -37.97 -11.44
N THR A 12 3.64 -38.66 -10.79
CA THR A 12 3.37 -39.33 -9.52
C THR A 12 3.32 -38.29 -8.41
N VAL A 13 2.32 -38.38 -7.52
CA VAL A 13 2.20 -37.49 -6.37
C VAL A 13 2.66 -38.22 -5.12
N ASP A 14 3.84 -37.83 -4.64
CA ASP A 14 4.43 -38.35 -3.40
C ASP A 14 3.90 -37.55 -2.18
N PHE A 15 4.00 -38.17 -1.02
CA PHE A 15 3.56 -37.59 0.27
C PHE A 15 2.12 -37.07 0.31
N ALA A 16 1.25 -37.49 -0.61
CA ALA A 16 -0.17 -37.20 -0.53
C ALA A 16 -0.80 -37.94 0.65
N THR A 17 -1.60 -37.22 1.43
CA THR A 17 -2.38 -37.82 2.53
C THR A 17 -3.62 -38.49 1.96
N VAL A 18 -3.79 -39.77 2.22
CA VAL A 18 -4.93 -40.57 1.76
C VAL A 18 -5.61 -41.17 2.99
N TYR A 19 -6.89 -40.87 3.23
CA TYR A 19 -7.60 -41.32 4.41
C TYR A 19 -9.09 -41.53 4.15
N LEU A 20 -9.72 -42.34 5.03
CA LEU A 20 -11.16 -42.59 5.01
C LEU A 20 -11.86 -41.55 5.92
N LYS A 21 -12.72 -40.72 5.35
CA LYS A 21 -13.40 -39.58 6.00
C LYS A 21 -14.15 -40.05 7.25
N GLY A 22 -13.92 -39.34 8.37
CA GLY A 22 -14.56 -39.64 9.65
C GLY A 22 -13.99 -40.86 10.38
N THR A 23 -12.84 -41.41 9.96
CA THR A 23 -12.16 -42.52 10.62
C THR A 23 -10.69 -42.21 10.90
N ALA A 24 -10.04 -43.10 11.66
CA ALA A 24 -8.59 -43.02 11.87
C ALA A 24 -7.78 -43.82 10.82
N PHE A 25 -8.42 -44.36 9.79
CA PHE A 25 -7.75 -45.17 8.76
C PHE A 25 -7.22 -44.29 7.63
N GLY A 26 -5.91 -44.25 7.47
CA GLY A 26 -5.25 -43.45 6.43
C GLY A 26 -3.76 -43.74 6.35
N GLY A 27 -3.08 -43.07 5.44
CA GLY A 27 -1.64 -43.12 5.23
C GLY A 27 -1.20 -42.06 4.24
N THR A 28 0.07 -42.07 3.89
CA THR A 28 0.65 -41.19 2.87
C THR A 28 1.11 -42.03 1.68
N THR A 29 1.19 -41.40 0.52
CA THR A 29 1.81 -42.00 -0.67
C THR A 29 3.34 -42.05 -0.52
N ASP A 30 3.94 -43.07 -1.09
CA ASP A 30 5.40 -43.21 -1.23
C ASP A 30 5.94 -42.38 -2.40
N GLY A 31 7.26 -42.40 -2.65
CA GLY A 31 7.92 -41.64 -3.75
C GLY A 31 7.46 -42.02 -5.16
N GLU A 32 6.71 -43.17 -5.30
CA GLU A 32 6.11 -43.62 -6.57
C GLU A 32 4.61 -43.37 -6.61
N GLY A 33 4.08 -42.59 -5.63
CA GLY A 33 2.68 -42.24 -5.52
C GLY A 33 1.76 -43.37 -5.01
N ARG A 34 2.28 -44.48 -4.48
CA ARG A 34 1.49 -45.61 -4.04
C ARG A 34 1.08 -45.48 -2.58
N PHE A 35 -0.13 -45.92 -2.27
CA PHE A 35 -0.63 -45.94 -0.90
C PHE A 35 -1.23 -47.30 -0.53
N ARG A 36 -1.29 -47.60 0.75
CA ARG A 36 -1.97 -48.77 1.29
C ARG A 36 -2.70 -48.44 2.59
N ILE A 37 -4.01 -48.74 2.64
CA ILE A 37 -4.85 -48.52 3.80
C ILE A 37 -5.47 -49.84 4.21
N LYS A 38 -5.41 -50.18 5.51
CA LYS A 38 -6.10 -51.33 6.11
C LYS A 38 -7.30 -50.84 6.91
N ALA A 39 -8.50 -51.19 6.50
CA ALA A 39 -9.73 -50.84 7.20
C ALA A 39 -10.71 -52.00 7.16
N PRO A 40 -11.67 -52.11 8.09
CA PRO A 40 -12.75 -53.08 8.06
C PRO A 40 -13.61 -52.94 6.80
N ALA A 41 -14.35 -54.04 6.47
CA ALA A 41 -15.34 -53.97 5.40
C ALA A 41 -16.43 -52.93 5.72
N GLY A 42 -16.80 -52.14 4.74
CA GLY A 42 -17.75 -51.04 4.91
C GLY A 42 -17.75 -50.08 3.74
N ARG A 43 -18.68 -49.12 3.76
CA ARG A 43 -18.75 -48.02 2.80
C ARG A 43 -18.06 -46.80 3.40
N TYR A 44 -17.16 -46.20 2.65
CA TYR A 44 -16.35 -45.07 3.10
C TYR A 44 -16.26 -44.01 1.99
N THR A 45 -15.88 -42.82 2.37
CA THR A 45 -15.44 -41.80 1.44
C THR A 45 -13.92 -41.70 1.57
N LEU A 46 -13.20 -42.02 0.51
CA LEU A 46 -11.75 -41.88 0.42
C LEU A 46 -11.44 -40.41 0.07
N VAL A 47 -10.59 -39.80 0.87
CA VAL A 47 -10.15 -38.44 0.67
C VAL A 47 -8.66 -38.43 0.34
N VAL A 48 -8.26 -37.71 -0.69
CA VAL A 48 -6.87 -37.50 -1.05
C VAL A 48 -6.56 -35.99 -1.04
N SER A 49 -5.53 -35.65 -0.31
CA SER A 49 -5.06 -34.25 -0.18
C SER A 49 -3.55 -34.23 -0.32
N ALA A 50 -3.05 -33.32 -1.17
CA ALA A 50 -1.62 -33.02 -1.32
C ALA A 50 -1.40 -31.52 -1.49
N VAL A 51 -0.24 -31.03 -1.08
CA VAL A 51 0.13 -29.62 -1.22
C VAL A 51 0.22 -29.28 -2.69
N GLY A 52 -0.47 -28.22 -3.14
CA GLY A 52 -0.50 -27.81 -4.55
C GLY A 52 -1.52 -28.55 -5.42
N TYR A 53 -2.41 -29.38 -4.81
CA TYR A 53 -3.44 -30.10 -5.54
C TYR A 53 -4.82 -29.93 -4.91
N LYS A 54 -5.86 -29.98 -5.73
CA LYS A 54 -7.26 -29.98 -5.24
C LYS A 54 -7.56 -31.27 -4.50
N THR A 55 -8.08 -31.14 -3.29
CA THR A 55 -8.56 -32.28 -2.52
C THR A 55 -9.71 -32.96 -3.25
N ILE A 56 -9.64 -34.26 -3.44
CA ILE A 56 -10.71 -35.07 -4.03
C ILE A 56 -11.33 -36.00 -2.99
N GLU A 57 -12.64 -36.23 -3.12
CA GLU A 57 -13.40 -37.19 -2.34
C GLU A 57 -14.02 -38.23 -3.30
N ARG A 58 -13.82 -39.51 -3.00
CA ARG A 58 -14.37 -40.61 -3.79
C ARG A 58 -15.04 -41.68 -2.89
N PRO A 59 -16.29 -42.04 -3.15
CA PRO A 59 -16.93 -43.14 -2.43
C PRO A 59 -16.25 -44.47 -2.80
N VAL A 60 -15.94 -45.31 -1.79
CA VAL A 60 -15.33 -46.64 -1.93
C VAL A 60 -16.06 -47.64 -1.05
N THR A 61 -16.17 -48.88 -1.50
CA THR A 61 -16.74 -49.96 -0.71
C THR A 61 -15.68 -51.04 -0.52
N LEU A 62 -15.36 -51.34 0.73
CA LEU A 62 -14.42 -52.42 1.08
C LEU A 62 -15.18 -53.68 1.44
N GLU A 63 -14.90 -54.77 0.74
CA GLU A 63 -15.49 -56.07 1.01
C GLU A 63 -14.56 -56.95 1.89
N ARG A 64 -15.12 -57.93 2.59
CA ARG A 64 -14.34 -58.89 3.37
C ARG A 64 -13.45 -59.70 2.42
N SER A 65 -12.14 -59.70 2.67
CA SER A 65 -11.13 -60.49 1.94
C SER A 65 -10.85 -60.04 0.51
N SER A 66 -11.36 -58.91 0.03
CA SER A 66 -10.98 -58.36 -1.26
C SER A 66 -9.83 -57.35 -1.12
N HIS A 67 -8.90 -57.38 -2.07
CA HIS A 67 -7.86 -56.39 -2.21
C HIS A 67 -8.30 -55.42 -3.30
N GLU A 68 -8.90 -54.31 -2.87
CA GLU A 68 -9.39 -53.30 -3.80
C GLU A 68 -8.23 -52.36 -4.21
N VAL A 69 -8.03 -52.18 -5.51
CA VAL A 69 -7.05 -51.24 -6.07
C VAL A 69 -7.79 -50.05 -6.62
N VAL A 70 -7.48 -48.84 -6.10
CA VAL A 70 -8.15 -47.59 -6.45
C VAL A 70 -7.10 -46.59 -6.87
N ASP A 71 -6.93 -46.45 -8.17
CA ASP A 71 -6.07 -45.39 -8.72
C ASP A 71 -6.83 -44.04 -8.77
N LEU A 72 -6.15 -42.99 -8.40
CA LEU A 72 -6.72 -41.64 -8.19
C LEU A 72 -5.92 -40.62 -8.95
N THR A 73 -6.62 -39.78 -9.68
CA THR A 73 -6.00 -38.61 -10.37
C THR A 73 -6.45 -37.36 -9.66
N ILE A 74 -5.48 -36.55 -9.24
CA ILE A 74 -5.71 -35.24 -8.63
C ILE A 74 -5.27 -34.15 -9.59
N THR A 75 -6.02 -33.07 -9.61
CA THR A 75 -5.73 -31.92 -10.44
C THR A 75 -4.83 -30.97 -9.66
N PRO A 76 -3.71 -30.50 -10.25
CA PRO A 76 -2.97 -29.41 -9.65
C PRO A 76 -3.95 -28.31 -9.25
N ASP A 77 -3.95 -27.93 -8.01
CA ASP A 77 -4.59 -26.70 -7.60
C ASP A 77 -3.70 -25.57 -8.12
N VAL A 78 -3.79 -25.29 -9.42
CA VAL A 78 -3.51 -23.99 -9.94
C VAL A 78 -4.67 -23.10 -9.46
N GLN A 79 -4.91 -23.03 -8.14
CA GLN A 79 -5.09 -21.72 -7.62
C GLN A 79 -3.80 -21.03 -8.09
N GLN A 80 -3.87 -20.27 -9.16
CA GLN A 80 -3.46 -18.88 -9.01
C GLN A 80 -3.85 -18.60 -7.57
N LEU A 81 -2.87 -18.67 -6.70
CA LEU A 81 -2.93 -17.92 -5.48
C LEU A 81 -3.40 -16.59 -6.01
N ASP A 82 -4.73 -16.36 -6.02
CA ASP A 82 -5.21 -15.04 -5.71
C ASP A 82 -4.31 -14.76 -4.55
N GLU A 83 -3.15 -14.16 -4.97
CA GLU A 83 -2.17 -13.73 -4.04
C GLU A 83 -3.00 -13.50 -2.81
N VAL A 84 -3.05 -14.47 -1.85
CA VAL A 84 -3.22 -14.11 -0.49
C VAL A 84 -2.02 -13.23 -0.40
N THR A 85 -2.22 -12.10 -0.98
CA THR A 85 -1.71 -10.92 -0.47
C THR A 85 -2.25 -11.01 0.92
N VAL A 86 -1.54 -11.82 1.74
CA VAL A 86 -1.18 -11.24 3.00
C VAL A 86 -0.85 -9.87 2.53
N VAL A 87 -1.82 -8.97 2.69
CA VAL A 87 -1.53 -7.57 2.73
C VAL A 87 -0.71 -7.46 4.01
N SER A 88 0.39 -8.16 3.96
CA SER A 88 1.67 -7.76 4.46
C SER A 88 1.86 -6.54 3.62
N THR A 89 1.01 -5.62 3.95
CA THR A 89 0.92 -4.29 3.48
C THR A 89 2.37 -3.93 3.34
N GLY A 90 2.79 -3.30 2.25
CA GLY A 90 4.19 -2.89 2.09
C GLY A 90 4.77 -2.35 3.40
N ILE A 91 3.93 -1.92 4.34
CA ILE A 91 4.11 -1.63 5.76
C ILE A 91 4.84 -2.75 6.53
N SER A 92 4.41 -4.01 6.43
CA SER A 92 5.10 -5.11 7.12
C SER A 92 6.46 -5.41 6.51
N ARG A 93 6.63 -5.20 5.20
CA ARG A 93 7.94 -5.32 4.53
C ARG A 93 8.88 -4.22 5.01
N VAL A 94 8.41 -2.97 5.08
CA VAL A 94 9.18 -1.83 5.58
C VAL A 94 9.57 -2.04 7.04
N LYS A 95 8.62 -2.43 7.89
CA LYS A 95 8.87 -2.71 9.33
C LYS A 95 9.86 -3.86 9.58
N ARG A 96 9.99 -4.84 8.66
CA ARG A 96 10.95 -5.94 8.75
C ARG A 96 12.24 -5.68 8.00
N SER A 97 12.37 -4.54 7.33
CA SER A 97 13.59 -4.19 6.63
C SER A 97 14.75 -3.97 7.62
N ALA A 98 15.97 -4.18 7.16
CA ALA A 98 17.17 -3.89 7.95
C ALA A 98 17.45 -2.38 8.10
N PHE A 99 16.61 -1.54 7.51
CA PHE A 99 16.71 -0.09 7.55
C PHE A 99 15.91 0.48 8.73
N ASN A 100 16.34 1.62 9.25
CA ASN A 100 15.51 2.40 10.18
C ASN A 100 14.36 3.06 9.41
N ALA A 101 13.27 2.32 9.24
CA ALA A 101 12.17 2.70 8.39
C ALA A 101 10.83 2.66 9.12
N VAL A 102 9.99 3.64 8.84
CA VAL A 102 8.61 3.75 9.33
C VAL A 102 7.67 3.76 8.14
N ALA A 103 6.61 2.97 8.19
CA ALA A 103 5.54 3.03 7.21
C ALA A 103 4.26 3.54 7.87
N VAL A 104 3.68 4.58 7.29
CA VAL A 104 2.40 5.17 7.68
C VAL A 104 1.32 4.64 6.73
N ASP A 105 0.31 3.99 7.29
CA ASP A 105 -0.89 3.61 6.54
C ASP A 105 -1.80 4.83 6.39
N THR A 106 -2.16 5.17 5.17
CA THR A 106 -3.03 6.31 4.91
C THR A 106 -4.51 5.92 4.88
N LYS A 107 -4.84 4.63 4.96
CA LYS A 107 -6.23 4.14 4.88
C LYS A 107 -7.15 4.75 5.93
N GLU A 108 -6.65 4.92 7.15
CA GLU A 108 -7.43 5.55 8.23
C GLU A 108 -7.67 7.05 8.01
N LEU A 109 -6.87 7.66 7.14
CA LEU A 109 -6.97 9.08 6.80
C LEU A 109 -7.67 9.31 5.45
N GLN A 110 -7.98 8.25 4.71
CA GLN A 110 -8.79 8.33 3.49
C GLN A 110 -10.18 8.85 3.83
N ASN A 111 -10.81 9.53 2.87
CA ASN A 111 -12.07 10.25 3.06
C ASN A 111 -12.01 11.40 4.08
N THR A 112 -10.82 11.91 4.36
CA THR A 112 -10.61 13.14 5.12
C THR A 112 -10.07 14.23 4.18
N THR A 113 -10.16 15.50 4.62
CA THR A 113 -9.60 16.64 3.89
C THR A 113 -8.12 16.90 4.18
N LYS A 114 -7.45 15.91 4.79
CA LYS A 114 -6.06 16.00 5.22
C LYS A 114 -5.09 15.87 4.05
N ASN A 115 -3.94 16.51 4.20
CA ASN A 115 -2.81 16.39 3.29
C ASN A 115 -1.79 15.37 3.81
N LEU A 116 -0.85 14.99 2.96
CA LEU A 116 0.25 14.08 3.34
C LEU A 116 1.12 14.66 4.47
N SER A 117 1.28 15.98 4.55
CA SER A 117 2.01 16.66 5.63
C SER A 117 1.42 16.33 7.01
N GLU A 118 0.10 16.34 7.14
CA GLU A 118 -0.57 16.03 8.41
C GLU A 118 -0.39 14.57 8.84
N ALA A 119 -0.27 13.65 7.87
CA ALA A 119 0.07 12.26 8.14
C ALA A 119 1.52 12.13 8.64
N LEU A 120 2.44 12.85 8.03
CA LEU A 120 3.86 12.86 8.39
C LEU A 120 4.15 13.50 9.75
N ALA A 121 3.38 14.52 10.14
CA ALA A 121 3.54 15.21 11.42
C ALA A 121 3.39 14.28 12.64
N LYS A 122 2.72 13.12 12.46
CA LYS A 122 2.54 12.10 13.51
C LYS A 122 3.72 11.15 13.66
N VAL A 123 4.69 11.20 12.76
CA VAL A 123 5.84 10.29 12.74
C VAL A 123 6.91 10.79 13.71
N PRO A 124 7.36 9.97 14.66
CA PRO A 124 8.44 10.36 15.58
C PRO A 124 9.71 10.80 14.82
N GLY A 125 10.35 11.87 15.26
CA GLY A 125 11.55 12.44 14.62
C GLY A 125 11.28 13.30 13.39
N MET A 126 10.03 13.40 12.94
CA MET A 126 9.61 14.33 11.88
C MET A 126 9.12 15.63 12.48
N LYS A 127 9.58 16.75 11.94
CA LYS A 127 9.04 18.09 12.21
C LYS A 127 8.72 18.78 10.89
N LEU A 128 7.51 19.29 10.80
CA LEU A 128 7.04 20.06 9.66
C LEU A 128 6.86 21.49 10.10
N ARG A 129 7.41 22.42 9.35
CA ARG A 129 7.26 23.85 9.59
C ARG A 129 6.72 24.49 8.32
N GLU A 130 5.53 25.03 8.42
CA GLU A 130 4.93 25.86 7.38
C GLU A 130 5.16 27.34 7.72
N SER A 131 5.47 28.13 6.72
CA SER A 131 5.78 29.56 6.88
C SER A 131 4.54 30.45 6.83
N GLY A 132 3.37 29.91 6.50
CA GLY A 132 2.16 30.72 6.33
C GLY A 132 0.90 29.90 6.09
N GLY A 133 -0.01 30.43 5.29
CA GLY A 133 -1.28 29.80 4.90
C GLY A 133 -1.12 28.70 3.86
N VAL A 134 -2.25 28.33 3.25
CA VAL A 134 -2.29 27.31 2.20
C VAL A 134 -1.30 27.65 1.08
N GLY A 135 -0.48 26.66 0.68
CA GLY A 135 0.52 26.84 -0.37
C GLY A 135 1.84 27.50 0.06
N SER A 136 1.97 27.85 1.35
CA SER A 136 3.24 28.37 1.86
C SER A 136 4.34 27.31 1.82
N ASP A 137 5.59 27.79 1.82
CA ASP A 137 6.74 26.89 1.88
C ASP A 137 6.71 26.02 3.13
N MET A 138 6.86 24.74 2.91
CA MET A 138 6.93 23.74 3.96
C MET A 138 8.33 23.18 4.05
N GLN A 139 8.94 23.32 5.21
CA GLN A 139 10.20 22.67 5.54
C GLN A 139 9.93 21.36 6.26
N VAL A 140 10.51 20.31 5.71
CA VAL A 140 10.50 18.97 6.35
C VAL A 140 11.84 18.78 7.05
N MET A 141 11.77 18.47 8.33
CA MET A 141 12.94 18.10 9.14
C MET A 141 12.79 16.66 9.57
N MET A 142 13.83 15.87 9.38
CA MET A 142 13.91 14.47 9.78
C MET A 142 15.16 14.26 10.64
N ASP A 143 14.98 13.93 11.92
CA ASP A 143 16.05 13.71 12.89
C ASP A 143 17.15 14.80 12.86
N GLY A 144 16.75 16.08 12.67
CA GLY A 144 17.63 17.24 12.59
C GLY A 144 18.11 17.64 11.19
N PHE A 145 17.93 16.81 10.19
CA PHE A 145 18.24 17.13 8.80
C PHE A 145 17.05 17.81 8.11
N SER A 146 17.32 18.75 7.20
CA SER A 146 16.29 19.48 6.45
C SER A 146 16.75 19.85 5.04
N GLY A 147 15.84 20.39 4.25
CA GLY A 147 16.12 20.87 2.88
C GLY A 147 16.57 19.74 1.97
N LYS A 148 17.69 19.94 1.24
CA LYS A 148 18.21 19.00 0.25
C LYS A 148 18.62 17.62 0.81
N HIS A 149 18.76 17.50 2.13
CA HIS A 149 19.17 16.26 2.78
C HIS A 149 18.00 15.29 3.01
N VAL A 150 16.76 15.77 2.90
CA VAL A 150 15.55 14.94 2.97
C VAL A 150 14.90 14.93 1.59
N LYS A 151 14.90 13.76 0.95
CA LYS A 151 14.40 13.60 -0.42
C LYS A 151 12.98 13.04 -0.42
N VAL A 152 12.16 13.53 -1.33
CA VAL A 152 10.78 13.06 -1.54
C VAL A 152 10.69 12.30 -2.85
N PHE A 153 10.04 11.14 -2.80
CA PHE A 153 9.80 10.27 -3.95
C PHE A 153 8.31 9.94 -4.06
N ILE A 154 7.85 9.70 -5.27
CA ILE A 154 6.55 9.09 -5.55
C ILE A 154 6.81 7.81 -6.32
N ASP A 155 6.42 6.66 -5.77
CA ASP A 155 6.69 5.32 -6.33
C ASP A 155 8.17 5.09 -6.72
N GLY A 156 9.09 5.63 -5.95
CA GLY A 156 10.53 5.53 -6.20
C GLY A 156 11.08 6.56 -7.20
N ILE A 157 10.26 7.46 -7.75
CA ILE A 157 10.67 8.53 -8.67
C ILE A 157 10.93 9.80 -7.85
N PRO A 158 12.13 10.40 -7.93
CA PRO A 158 12.45 11.61 -7.18
C PRO A 158 11.59 12.79 -7.63
N GLN A 159 11.13 13.59 -6.66
CA GLN A 159 10.30 14.78 -6.90
C GLN A 159 11.12 16.08 -6.85
N GLU A 160 12.37 16.04 -7.31
CA GLU A 160 13.21 17.22 -7.41
C GLU A 160 12.84 18.06 -8.63
N GLY A 161 12.75 19.38 -8.44
CA GLY A 161 12.48 20.31 -9.52
C GLY A 161 11.02 20.41 -9.99
N THR A 162 10.08 19.68 -9.37
CA THR A 162 8.66 19.74 -9.74
C THR A 162 7.93 20.99 -9.21
N GLY A 163 8.64 21.90 -8.54
CA GLY A 163 8.07 23.10 -7.94
C GLY A 163 7.18 22.84 -6.73
N SER A 164 6.52 23.90 -6.25
CA SER A 164 5.64 23.83 -5.07
C SER A 164 4.36 23.02 -5.29
N SER A 165 4.01 22.69 -6.53
CA SER A 165 2.79 21.96 -6.87
C SER A 165 2.72 20.58 -6.23
N PHE A 166 3.85 19.90 -6.10
CA PHE A 166 3.97 18.61 -5.45
C PHE A 166 4.52 18.70 -4.01
N GLY A 167 4.39 19.86 -3.37
CA GLY A 167 4.65 19.97 -1.94
C GLY A 167 3.74 19.04 -1.13
N LEU A 168 4.30 18.41 -0.10
CA LEU A 168 3.56 17.43 0.75
C LEU A 168 2.30 18.02 1.40
N ASN A 169 2.25 19.36 1.56
CA ASN A 169 1.08 20.08 2.06
C ASN A 169 -0.01 20.32 0.99
N ASN A 170 0.29 20.06 -0.28
CA ASN A 170 -0.65 20.22 -1.39
C ASN A 170 -1.25 18.89 -1.86
N ILE A 171 -0.57 17.78 -1.60
CA ILE A 171 -1.01 16.45 -2.04
C ILE A 171 -2.04 15.91 -1.05
N PRO A 172 -3.27 15.55 -1.50
CA PRO A 172 -4.27 14.92 -0.66
C PRO A 172 -3.78 13.58 -0.11
N VAL A 173 -4.15 13.24 1.11
CA VAL A 173 -3.75 11.97 1.73
C VAL A 173 -4.26 10.75 0.96
N GLY A 174 -5.40 10.86 0.29
CA GLY A 174 -5.99 9.80 -0.54
C GLY A 174 -5.17 9.42 -1.79
N PHE A 175 -4.20 10.28 -2.17
CA PHE A 175 -3.26 9.97 -3.27
C PHE A 175 -2.33 8.81 -2.93
N ALA A 176 -1.98 8.61 -1.65
CA ALA A 176 -1.08 7.57 -1.20
C ALA A 176 -1.84 6.37 -0.61
N GLU A 177 -1.37 5.16 -0.87
CA GLU A 177 -1.75 3.96 -0.12
C GLU A 177 -1.00 3.90 1.22
N ARG A 178 0.26 4.30 1.18
CA ARG A 178 1.14 4.39 2.35
C ARG A 178 2.28 5.37 2.09
N ILE A 179 2.89 5.83 3.17
CA ILE A 179 4.11 6.64 3.11
C ILE A 179 5.22 5.83 3.78
N GLU A 180 6.31 5.61 3.08
CA GLU A 180 7.51 4.94 3.58
C GLU A 180 8.56 5.98 3.92
N ILE A 181 9.06 5.96 5.14
CA ILE A 181 10.03 6.92 5.64
C ILE A 181 11.28 6.16 6.05
N TYR A 182 12.37 6.40 5.35
CA TYR A 182 13.68 5.81 5.62
C TYR A 182 14.56 6.86 6.26
N LYS A 183 15.07 6.61 7.47
CA LYS A 183 15.86 7.54 8.28
C LYS A 183 17.32 7.18 8.25
N GLY A 184 18.17 8.14 7.88
CA GLY A 184 19.60 7.92 7.77
C GLY A 184 19.97 7.02 6.61
N VAL A 185 20.26 5.74 6.86
CA VAL A 185 20.64 4.79 5.80
C VAL A 185 19.41 4.42 4.97
N VAL A 186 19.46 4.67 3.67
CA VAL A 186 18.36 4.43 2.73
C VAL A 186 18.69 3.27 1.78
N PRO A 187 17.68 2.56 1.23
CA PRO A 187 17.90 1.56 0.19
C PRO A 187 18.59 2.15 -1.04
N VAL A 188 19.47 1.38 -1.66
CA VAL A 188 20.30 1.80 -2.82
C VAL A 188 19.46 2.39 -3.97
N GLY A 189 18.22 1.94 -4.14
CA GLY A 189 17.31 2.44 -5.18
C GLY A 189 16.93 3.92 -5.08
N PHE A 190 17.15 4.56 -3.92
CA PHE A 190 16.84 5.99 -3.70
C PHE A 190 18.05 6.91 -3.90
N GLY A 191 19.20 6.37 -4.30
CA GLY A 191 20.44 7.15 -4.49
C GLY A 191 21.20 7.41 -3.18
N THR A 192 22.31 8.15 -3.30
CA THR A 192 23.25 8.37 -2.20
C THR A 192 23.14 9.75 -1.53
N ASP A 193 22.35 10.65 -2.09
CA ASP A 193 22.33 12.08 -1.69
C ASP A 193 21.40 12.36 -0.52
N ALA A 194 20.60 11.37 -0.12
CA ALA A 194 19.58 11.52 0.93
C ALA A 194 20.19 11.23 2.33
N ILE A 195 21.14 12.04 2.77
CA ILE A 195 21.85 11.85 4.04
C ILE A 195 20.90 11.89 5.25
N GLY A 196 19.90 12.75 5.22
CA GLY A 196 18.89 12.87 6.29
C GLY A 196 17.82 11.79 6.20
N GLY A 197 17.55 11.29 5.01
CA GLY A 197 16.57 10.23 4.77
C GLY A 197 15.67 10.49 3.56
N VAL A 198 14.75 9.55 3.35
CA VAL A 198 13.82 9.52 2.22
C VAL A 198 12.39 9.39 2.69
N ILE A 199 11.50 10.15 2.08
CA ILE A 199 10.05 10.03 2.16
C ILE A 199 9.57 9.49 0.81
N ASN A 200 9.13 8.25 0.75
CA ASN A 200 8.57 7.65 -0.45
C ASN A 200 7.06 7.51 -0.33
N ILE A 201 6.34 8.24 -1.16
CA ILE A 201 4.88 8.20 -1.27
C ILE A 201 4.57 7.04 -2.21
N VAL A 202 3.96 5.98 -1.68
CA VAL A 202 3.58 4.82 -2.48
C VAL A 202 2.10 4.93 -2.82
N THR A 203 1.82 5.02 -4.12
CA THR A 203 0.45 5.03 -4.63
C THR A 203 -0.09 3.60 -4.67
N GLY A 204 -1.39 3.44 -4.48
CA GLY A 204 -2.03 2.13 -4.52
C GLY A 204 -1.94 1.49 -5.91
N LYS A 205 -1.90 0.16 -5.96
CA LYS A 205 -2.13 -0.57 -7.21
C LYS A 205 -3.63 -0.80 -7.38
N GLN A 206 -4.17 -0.34 -8.48
CA GLN A 206 -5.58 -0.57 -8.81
C GLN A 206 -5.87 -2.08 -8.96
N ARG A 207 -6.80 -2.57 -8.12
CA ARG A 207 -7.24 -3.99 -8.13
C ARG A 207 -8.71 -4.16 -8.49
N ARG A 208 -9.47 -3.07 -8.48
CA ARG A 208 -10.90 -3.09 -8.82
C ARG A 208 -11.06 -2.90 -10.32
N ARG A 209 -12.16 -3.43 -10.88
CA ARG A 209 -12.49 -3.25 -12.29
C ARG A 209 -12.55 -1.77 -12.66
N TRP A 210 -13.13 -0.94 -11.81
CA TRP A 210 -13.09 0.51 -11.87
C TRP A 210 -13.42 1.10 -10.51
N PHE A 211 -12.98 2.31 -10.25
CA PHE A 211 -13.36 3.09 -9.07
C PHE A 211 -13.28 4.58 -9.39
N ILE A 212 -14.01 5.36 -8.63
CA ILE A 212 -13.92 6.80 -8.57
C ILE A 212 -14.06 7.24 -7.12
N ASP A 213 -13.12 8.04 -6.66
CA ASP A 213 -13.17 8.74 -5.38
C ASP A 213 -13.11 10.22 -5.65
N ALA A 214 -14.03 10.98 -5.09
CA ALA A 214 -14.07 12.42 -5.20
C ALA A 214 -14.26 13.05 -3.82
N SER A 215 -13.52 14.10 -3.54
CA SER A 215 -13.65 14.86 -2.32
C SER A 215 -13.60 16.36 -2.60
N TYR A 216 -14.36 17.10 -1.82
CA TYR A 216 -14.35 18.56 -1.81
C TYR A 216 -14.45 19.06 -0.39
N SER A 217 -13.66 20.08 -0.07
CA SER A 217 -13.75 20.77 1.20
C SER A 217 -13.71 22.28 1.01
N TYR A 218 -14.42 22.96 1.91
CA TYR A 218 -14.44 24.40 2.01
C TYR A 218 -14.03 24.82 3.42
N GLY A 219 -13.15 25.79 3.54
CA GLY A 219 -12.60 26.23 4.80
C GLY A 219 -12.44 27.76 4.90
N SER A 220 -11.85 28.19 6.01
CA SER A 220 -11.56 29.62 6.27
C SER A 220 -10.73 30.24 5.15
N PHE A 221 -10.85 31.56 4.99
CA PHE A 221 -10.15 32.33 3.97
C PHE A 221 -10.43 31.87 2.53
N ASN A 222 -11.70 31.53 2.28
CA ASN A 222 -12.18 31.02 1.00
C ASN A 222 -11.33 29.86 0.48
N THR A 223 -10.95 28.96 1.38
CA THR A 223 -10.12 27.80 1.02
C THR A 223 -10.96 26.69 0.41
N HIS A 224 -10.61 26.30 -0.81
CA HIS A 224 -11.22 25.21 -1.56
C HIS A 224 -10.18 24.13 -1.81
N LYS A 225 -10.50 22.88 -1.48
CA LYS A 225 -9.69 21.72 -1.86
C LYS A 225 -10.58 20.73 -2.57
N SER A 226 -10.23 20.37 -3.78
CA SER A 226 -10.92 19.39 -4.62
C SER A 226 -9.96 18.27 -4.97
N ASN A 227 -10.43 17.04 -4.96
CA ASN A 227 -9.67 15.88 -5.41
C ASN A 227 -10.59 14.91 -6.14
N VAL A 228 -10.13 14.38 -7.27
CA VAL A 228 -10.79 13.30 -8.01
C VAL A 228 -9.74 12.25 -8.34
N HIS A 229 -9.98 11.04 -7.89
CA HIS A 229 -9.16 9.88 -8.19
C HIS A 229 -10.00 8.83 -8.92
N PHE A 230 -9.63 8.50 -10.14
CA PHE A 230 -10.31 7.53 -10.99
C PHE A 230 -9.32 6.48 -11.47
N GLY A 231 -9.75 5.23 -11.52
CA GLY A 231 -8.94 4.16 -12.06
C GLY A 231 -9.78 3.04 -12.64
N GLN A 232 -9.19 2.32 -13.61
CA GLN A 232 -9.81 1.17 -14.26
C GLN A 232 -8.78 0.08 -14.58
N SER A 233 -9.20 -1.17 -14.36
CA SER A 233 -8.45 -2.36 -14.74
C SER A 233 -9.22 -3.14 -15.79
N PHE A 234 -8.57 -3.52 -16.88
CA PHE A 234 -9.13 -4.32 -17.96
C PHE A 234 -8.77 -5.79 -17.79
N LYS A 235 -9.55 -6.67 -18.43
CA LYS A 235 -9.33 -8.12 -18.40
C LYS A 235 -8.01 -8.56 -19.03
N ASN A 236 -7.42 -7.75 -19.89
CA ASN A 236 -6.12 -7.99 -20.53
C ASN A 236 -4.92 -7.62 -19.66
N GLY A 237 -5.16 -7.21 -18.39
CA GLY A 237 -4.11 -6.82 -17.46
C GLY A 237 -3.70 -5.35 -17.55
N PHE A 238 -4.18 -4.58 -18.54
CA PHE A 238 -3.93 -3.14 -18.59
C PHE A 238 -4.70 -2.42 -17.48
N THR A 239 -4.01 -1.52 -16.78
CA THR A 239 -4.60 -0.68 -15.72
C THR A 239 -4.19 0.76 -15.92
N TYR A 240 -5.06 1.70 -15.61
CA TYR A 240 -4.69 3.10 -15.54
C TYR A 240 -5.36 3.78 -14.35
N GLU A 241 -4.71 4.79 -13.85
CA GLU A 241 -5.18 5.64 -12.76
C GLU A 241 -4.91 7.09 -13.09
N VAL A 242 -5.86 7.94 -12.76
CA VAL A 242 -5.72 9.40 -12.89
C VAL A 242 -6.13 10.02 -11.57
N ASN A 243 -5.26 10.84 -11.01
CA ASN A 243 -5.51 11.64 -9.83
C ASN A 243 -5.38 13.11 -10.20
N ALA A 244 -6.45 13.87 -9.99
CA ALA A 244 -6.47 15.31 -10.21
C ALA A 244 -6.86 16.00 -8.91
N PHE A 245 -6.12 17.02 -8.51
CA PHE A 245 -6.43 17.81 -7.32
C PHE A 245 -6.16 19.28 -7.51
N GLN A 246 -6.92 20.08 -6.77
CA GLN A 246 -6.84 21.53 -6.75
C GLN A 246 -6.85 22.03 -5.32
N ASN A 247 -6.04 23.02 -5.03
CA ASN A 247 -6.06 23.78 -3.79
C ASN A 247 -6.13 25.26 -4.12
N TYR A 248 -7.08 25.95 -3.52
CA TYR A 248 -7.26 27.39 -3.63
C TYR A 248 -7.46 28.00 -2.26
N SER A 249 -6.90 29.19 -2.02
CA SER A 249 -7.19 29.99 -0.82
C SER A 249 -6.87 31.45 -1.07
N ASP A 250 -7.68 32.35 -0.53
CA ASP A 250 -7.38 33.80 -0.55
C ASP A 250 -6.26 34.17 0.41
N ASN A 251 -6.01 33.32 1.46
CA ASN A 251 -4.99 33.55 2.50
C ASN A 251 -5.04 34.95 3.13
N ASP A 252 -6.20 35.56 3.19
CA ASP A 252 -6.42 36.98 3.58
C ASP A 252 -6.58 37.14 5.12
N TYR A 253 -5.88 36.31 5.90
CA TYR A 253 -5.89 36.36 7.36
C TYR A 253 -5.10 37.52 7.93
N TYR A 254 -5.37 37.87 9.20
CA TYR A 254 -4.66 38.94 9.90
C TYR A 254 -3.34 38.44 10.46
N VAL A 255 -2.31 39.27 10.35
CA VAL A 255 -0.97 39.11 10.91
C VAL A 255 -0.54 40.34 11.65
N ASP A 256 0.30 40.19 12.67
CA ASP A 256 0.97 41.30 13.32
C ASP A 256 2.24 41.61 12.51
N ALA A 257 2.29 42.79 11.90
CA ALA A 257 3.40 43.24 11.07
C ALA A 257 4.05 44.50 11.66
N PRO A 258 5.38 44.62 11.54
CA PRO A 258 6.07 45.80 12.00
C PRO A 258 5.70 47.02 11.14
N VAL A 259 5.57 48.18 11.78
CA VAL A 259 5.24 49.42 11.11
C VAL A 259 6.45 49.99 10.36
N LEU A 260 6.25 50.34 9.08
CA LEU A 260 7.25 51.01 8.31
C LEU A 260 7.38 52.49 8.75
N ASN A 261 8.55 52.89 9.20
CA ASN A 261 8.87 54.30 9.41
C ASN A 261 9.22 54.93 8.05
N PHE A 262 8.35 55.80 7.58
CA PHE A 262 8.53 56.47 6.27
C PHE A 262 9.68 57.48 6.24
N GLU A 263 10.14 57.98 7.40
CA GLU A 263 11.25 58.90 7.48
C GLU A 263 12.61 58.19 7.35
N THR A 264 12.72 57.02 7.96
CA THR A 264 13.97 56.24 7.99
C THR A 264 14.01 55.13 6.95
N GLY A 265 12.87 54.78 6.35
CA GLY A 265 12.73 53.66 5.44
C GLY A 265 12.90 52.27 6.10
N SER A 266 12.92 52.21 7.44
CA SER A 266 13.11 50.99 8.21
C SER A 266 11.85 50.52 8.92
N PHE A 267 11.73 49.22 9.16
CA PHE A 267 10.63 48.66 9.95
C PHE A 267 10.91 48.79 11.45
N ASN A 268 9.92 49.25 12.21
CA ASN A 268 9.99 49.29 13.64
C ASN A 268 9.50 47.91 14.21
N GLU A 269 10.42 47.01 14.51
CA GLU A 269 10.11 45.65 15.02
C GLU A 269 9.46 45.66 16.43
N LYS A 270 9.54 46.78 17.14
CA LYS A 270 8.95 46.93 18.48
C LYS A 270 7.49 47.37 18.45
N GLU A 271 7.04 47.86 17.32
CA GLU A 271 5.67 48.31 17.13
C GLU A 271 5.00 47.47 16.06
N LEU A 272 4.13 46.56 16.52
CA LEU A 272 3.39 45.65 15.66
C LEU A 272 1.96 46.14 15.49
N VAL A 273 1.47 46.19 14.25
CA VAL A 273 0.08 46.50 13.93
C VAL A 273 -0.56 45.32 13.26
N ARG A 274 -1.77 45.02 13.68
CA ARG A 274 -2.58 43.92 13.12
C ARG A 274 -3.12 44.35 11.75
N VAL A 275 -2.59 43.74 10.70
CA VAL A 275 -2.95 44.05 9.31
C VAL A 275 -3.47 42.77 8.61
N LYS A 276 -4.38 42.96 7.67
CA LYS A 276 -4.88 41.89 6.83
C LYS A 276 -3.87 41.65 5.71
N ARG A 277 -3.52 40.39 5.47
CA ARG A 277 -2.68 40.01 4.31
C ARG A 277 -3.42 40.32 3.01
N PHE A 278 -2.66 40.69 1.99
CA PHE A 278 -3.17 40.97 0.66
C PHE A 278 -2.20 40.41 -0.38
N ASN A 279 -2.69 40.13 -1.59
CA ASN A 279 -1.93 39.53 -2.69
C ASN A 279 -1.30 38.15 -2.32
N ASP A 280 -1.97 37.40 -1.48
CA ASP A 280 -1.49 36.13 -0.96
C ASP A 280 -2.35 34.95 -1.44
N THR A 281 -3.18 35.20 -2.44
CA THR A 281 -4.03 34.19 -3.06
C THR A 281 -3.19 33.04 -3.61
N TYR A 282 -3.51 31.85 -3.22
CA TYR A 282 -2.86 30.64 -3.67
C TYR A 282 -3.79 29.81 -4.56
N HIS A 283 -3.27 29.37 -5.70
CA HIS A 283 -3.95 28.43 -6.58
C HIS A 283 -2.97 27.40 -7.10
N ASN A 284 -3.32 26.15 -6.92
CA ASN A 284 -2.53 25.01 -7.35
C ASN A 284 -3.45 23.95 -7.95
N GLU A 285 -3.07 23.45 -9.10
CA GLU A 285 -3.72 22.32 -9.78
C GLU A 285 -2.66 21.31 -10.19
N ALA A 286 -2.96 20.03 -10.03
CA ALA A 286 -2.08 18.98 -10.50
C ALA A 286 -2.89 17.76 -10.98
N VAL A 287 -2.36 17.12 -12.01
CA VAL A 287 -2.87 15.86 -12.55
C VAL A 287 -1.72 14.86 -12.62
N VAL A 288 -1.94 13.70 -12.04
CA VAL A 288 -1.00 12.58 -12.11
C VAL A 288 -1.71 11.42 -12.77
N ALA A 289 -1.17 10.95 -13.87
CA ALA A 289 -1.66 9.77 -14.58
C ALA A 289 -0.61 8.65 -14.53
N LYS A 290 -1.08 7.42 -14.35
CA LYS A 290 -0.27 6.21 -14.27
C LYS A 290 -0.94 5.11 -15.09
N ALA A 291 -0.15 4.34 -15.82
CA ALA A 291 -0.61 3.23 -16.67
C ALA A 291 0.32 2.02 -16.55
#